data_88441bd1702505e76967e06042fbe8e9
#
_entry.id   88441bd1702505e76967e06042fbe8e9
#
_cell.length_a   1.000
_cell.length_b   1.000
_cell.length_c   1.000
_cell.angle_alpha   90.00
_cell.angle_beta   90.00
_cell.angle_gamma   90.00
#
_symmetry.space_group_name_H-M   'P 1'
#
loop_
_entity.id
_entity.type
_entity.pdbx_description
1 polymer ?
#
loop_
_entity_poly.entity_id
_entity_poly.type
_entity_poly.pdbx_seq_one_letter_code
_entity_poly.pdbx_strand_id
1 'polypeptide(L)'
;MNSPIRYFGGKNGMAKKILKYFPKEGSYNTYIEPFGGSFGVALHNPNIPPIEIYNDLDNNVYSLFKTLVDKEMFEEFQKLSDLIIYSEKVRKAFKQDLKEIPFNEDDKLSIVHRAFKFFYVNRTSRNGIGGFSINTCIRRNMSKSCSDMLSTIEGLPKLHDRLSKVIVTNQDGIKLINKYSQREDVFIYADPPYHQSTRTETRYNIDMNDEEQERFIDDCVNAKCKILISGYDCDAYKRLEENGFIKIKFVVHTMSGDHKTKKDKVECLWMNYKTELEDVDN
;
A
#
# COMPACT_ATOMS: atom_id res chain seq x y z
N MET A 1 -5.83 11.34 4.42
CA MET A 1 -4.46 11.54 4.95
C MET A 1 -3.48 10.92 3.97
N ASN A 2 -2.27 11.47 3.79
CA ASN A 2 -1.30 10.90 2.85
C ASN A 2 -0.46 9.79 3.52
N SER A 3 -0.08 8.78 2.73
CA SER A 3 0.87 7.75 3.16
C SER A 3 2.24 8.32 3.50
N PRO A 4 2.98 7.74 4.48
CA PRO A 4 4.33 8.16 4.82
C PRO A 4 5.34 7.85 3.73
N ILE A 5 5.04 6.91 2.84
CA ILE A 5 5.92 6.45 1.77
C ILE A 5 5.31 6.65 0.38
N ARG A 6 6.21 6.73 -0.60
CA ARG A 6 5.88 6.63 -2.03
C ARG A 6 6.02 5.17 -2.43
N TYR A 7 4.91 4.49 -2.67
CA TYR A 7 4.91 3.07 -3.00
C TYR A 7 4.63 2.87 -4.50
N PHE A 8 5.40 1.98 -5.13
CA PHE A 8 5.15 1.63 -6.53
C PHE A 8 3.82 0.89 -6.64
N GLY A 9 2.95 1.32 -7.54
CA GLY A 9 1.58 0.78 -7.61
C GLY A 9 0.62 1.32 -6.55
N GLY A 10 1.11 2.12 -5.58
CA GLY A 10 0.28 2.63 -4.47
C GLY A 10 -0.92 3.44 -4.95
N LYS A 11 -2.07 3.19 -4.35
CA LYS A 11 -3.38 3.71 -4.77
C LYS A 11 -3.75 5.07 -4.19
N ASN A 12 -2.80 5.84 -3.58
CA ASN A 12 -3.10 7.16 -3.01
C ASN A 12 -3.84 8.09 -3.99
N GLY A 13 -3.39 8.14 -5.26
CA GLY A 13 -4.01 8.97 -6.30
C GLY A 13 -5.39 8.49 -6.75
N MET A 14 -5.70 7.22 -6.56
CA MET A 14 -6.97 6.60 -6.94
C MET A 14 -7.89 6.33 -5.75
N ALA A 15 -7.41 6.53 -4.51
CA ALA A 15 -8.13 6.20 -3.31
C ALA A 15 -9.58 6.70 -3.30
N LYS A 16 -9.80 7.97 -3.66
CA LYS A 16 -11.16 8.54 -3.75
C LYS A 16 -12.07 7.86 -4.78
N LYS A 17 -11.50 7.32 -5.86
CA LYS A 17 -12.28 6.56 -6.86
C LYS A 17 -12.61 5.17 -6.34
N ILE A 18 -11.63 4.49 -5.73
CA ILE A 18 -11.77 3.15 -5.16
C ILE A 18 -12.79 3.15 -4.02
N LEU A 19 -12.73 4.15 -3.12
CA LEU A 19 -13.63 4.30 -1.98
C LEU A 19 -15.12 4.41 -2.36
N LYS A 20 -15.43 4.85 -3.58
CA LYS A 20 -16.83 4.87 -4.08
C LYS A 20 -17.43 3.46 -4.21
N TYR A 21 -16.58 2.46 -4.36
CA TYR A 21 -16.97 1.05 -4.52
C TYR A 21 -16.83 0.25 -3.23
N PHE A 22 -16.51 0.91 -2.11
CA PHE A 22 -16.53 0.24 -0.81
C PHE A 22 -17.95 -0.17 -0.44
N PRO A 23 -18.12 -1.27 0.31
CA PRO A 23 -19.42 -1.67 0.83
C PRO A 23 -20.01 -0.57 1.70
N LYS A 24 -21.34 -0.57 1.82
CA LYS A 24 -22.07 0.38 2.67
C LYS A 24 -21.50 0.41 4.10
N GLU A 25 -21.40 1.62 4.65
CA GLU A 25 -21.00 1.82 6.04
C GLU A 25 -21.87 0.99 6.99
N GLY A 26 -21.25 0.37 7.99
CA GLY A 26 -21.93 -0.52 8.94
C GLY A 26 -22.23 -1.93 8.40
N SER A 27 -21.94 -2.23 7.12
CA SER A 27 -22.13 -3.57 6.57
C SER A 27 -20.95 -4.52 6.82
N TYR A 28 -19.91 -4.07 7.49
CA TYR A 28 -18.76 -4.84 7.95
C TYR A 28 -18.14 -4.21 9.20
N ASN A 29 -17.54 -5.05 10.04
CA ASN A 29 -16.87 -4.63 11.27
C ASN A 29 -15.36 -4.69 11.17
N THR A 30 -14.85 -5.51 10.26
CA THR A 30 -13.42 -5.74 10.05
C THR A 30 -13.01 -5.39 8.61
N TYR A 31 -12.03 -4.52 8.47
CA TYR A 31 -11.41 -4.18 7.19
C TYR A 31 -9.99 -4.74 7.13
N ILE A 32 -9.61 -5.31 6.00
CA ILE A 32 -8.29 -5.95 5.82
C ILE A 32 -7.67 -5.51 4.50
N GLU A 33 -6.42 -5.03 4.54
CA GLU A 33 -5.54 -4.92 3.36
C GLU A 33 -4.43 -5.99 3.46
N PRO A 34 -4.57 -7.15 2.77
CA PRO A 34 -3.59 -8.25 2.84
C PRO A 34 -2.26 -7.92 2.15
N PHE A 35 -2.28 -6.96 1.23
CA PHE A 35 -1.15 -6.43 0.47
C PHE A 35 -1.12 -4.92 0.68
N GLY A 36 -0.79 -4.50 1.89
CA GLY A 36 -1.05 -3.14 2.37
C GLY A 36 -0.21 -2.05 1.72
N GLY A 37 1.05 -2.33 1.37
CA GLY A 37 1.94 -1.37 0.73
C GLY A 37 1.94 -0.02 1.41
N SER A 38 1.43 1.01 0.72
CA SER A 38 1.34 2.36 1.26
C SER A 38 0.14 2.62 2.18
N PHE A 39 -0.78 1.67 2.33
CA PHE A 39 -2.05 1.81 3.06
C PHE A 39 -2.90 3.00 2.57
N GLY A 40 -2.71 3.35 1.30
CA GLY A 40 -3.21 4.60 0.76
C GLY A 40 -4.72 4.70 0.70
N VAL A 41 -5.43 3.60 0.48
CA VAL A 41 -6.90 3.58 0.39
C VAL A 41 -7.51 3.74 1.78
N ALA A 42 -7.05 2.95 2.77
CA ALA A 42 -7.51 3.06 4.16
C ALA A 42 -7.26 4.44 4.77
N LEU A 43 -6.10 5.05 4.50
CA LEU A 43 -5.76 6.38 5.01
C LEU A 43 -6.65 7.50 4.44
N HIS A 44 -7.31 7.27 3.31
CA HIS A 44 -8.27 8.21 2.70
C HIS A 44 -9.72 7.87 3.04
N ASN A 45 -9.99 6.70 3.65
CA ASN A 45 -11.34 6.33 4.05
C ASN A 45 -11.82 7.20 5.22
N PRO A 46 -12.92 7.96 5.08
CA PRO A 46 -13.50 8.72 6.18
C PRO A 46 -14.24 7.81 7.18
N ASN A 47 -14.72 6.65 6.71
CA ASN A 47 -15.54 5.70 7.47
C ASN A 47 -14.65 4.59 8.02
N ILE A 48 -14.07 4.82 9.20
CA ILE A 48 -13.12 3.89 9.84
C ILE A 48 -13.92 2.79 10.53
N PRO A 49 -13.75 1.51 10.11
CA PRO A 49 -14.42 0.40 10.78
C PRO A 49 -13.83 0.14 12.17
N PRO A 50 -14.55 -0.60 13.05
CA PRO A 50 -14.06 -0.94 14.40
C PRO A 50 -12.72 -1.65 14.43
N ILE A 51 -12.44 -2.50 13.42
CA ILE A 51 -11.21 -3.28 13.31
C ILE A 51 -10.60 -3.03 11.93
N GLU A 52 -9.33 -2.61 11.91
CA GLU A 52 -8.52 -2.51 10.71
C GLU A 52 -7.28 -3.40 10.83
N ILE A 53 -7.04 -4.24 9.82
CA ILE A 53 -5.87 -5.11 9.76
C ILE A 53 -5.06 -4.71 8.52
N TYR A 54 -3.86 -4.25 8.77
CA TYR A 54 -2.83 -4.01 7.77
C TYR A 54 -1.88 -5.19 7.72
N ASN A 55 -1.59 -5.69 6.52
CA ASN A 55 -0.60 -6.75 6.32
C ASN A 55 0.32 -6.41 5.16
N ASP A 56 1.60 -6.66 5.32
CA ASP A 56 2.55 -6.64 4.21
C ASP A 56 3.66 -7.67 4.49
N LEU A 57 4.05 -8.39 3.44
CA LEU A 57 5.09 -9.42 3.54
C LEU A 57 6.50 -8.83 3.48
N ASP A 58 6.68 -7.60 2.94
CA ASP A 58 7.97 -6.91 2.93
C ASP A 58 8.32 -6.43 4.33
N ASN A 59 9.37 -7.00 4.91
CA ASN A 59 9.86 -6.68 6.24
C ASN A 59 10.20 -5.20 6.43
N ASN A 60 10.59 -4.47 5.38
CA ASN A 60 10.87 -3.05 5.48
C ASN A 60 9.58 -2.23 5.62
N VAL A 61 8.57 -2.60 4.83
CA VAL A 61 7.24 -1.98 4.85
C VAL A 61 6.56 -2.30 6.18
N TYR A 62 6.56 -3.58 6.59
CA TYR A 62 6.07 -4.02 7.89
C TYR A 62 6.73 -3.26 9.04
N SER A 63 8.08 -3.18 9.06
CA SER A 63 8.82 -2.47 10.11
C SER A 63 8.36 -1.02 10.25
N LEU A 64 8.12 -0.33 9.12
CA LEU A 64 7.65 1.04 9.15
C LEU A 64 6.25 1.14 9.80
N PHE A 65 5.28 0.36 9.32
CA PHE A 65 3.93 0.44 9.88
C PHE A 65 3.87 -0.07 11.32
N LYS A 66 4.62 -1.12 11.67
CA LYS A 66 4.77 -1.60 13.05
C LYS A 66 5.31 -0.51 13.97
N THR A 67 6.31 0.23 13.51
CA THR A 67 6.87 1.37 14.25
C THR A 67 5.83 2.50 14.40
N LEU A 68 5.07 2.80 13.36
CA LEU A 68 4.09 3.89 13.38
C LEU A 68 2.86 3.61 14.24
N VAL A 69 2.52 2.35 14.54
CA VAL A 69 1.39 2.01 15.41
C VAL A 69 1.77 1.89 16.89
N ASP A 70 3.02 1.54 17.20
CA ASP A 70 3.51 1.36 18.56
C ASP A 70 4.04 2.70 19.11
N LYS A 71 3.53 3.12 20.27
CA LYS A 71 3.87 4.42 20.85
C LYS A 71 5.37 4.56 21.16
N GLU A 72 5.98 3.57 21.84
CA GLU A 72 7.38 3.62 22.24
C GLU A 72 8.31 3.63 21.01
N MET A 73 8.00 2.78 20.04
CA MET A 73 8.74 2.70 18.78
C MET A 73 8.60 3.97 17.96
N PHE A 74 7.42 4.59 17.95
CA PHE A 74 7.16 5.86 17.25
C PHE A 74 7.95 7.01 17.89
N GLU A 75 8.00 7.10 19.22
CA GLU A 75 8.79 8.13 19.92
C GLU A 75 10.28 8.04 19.55
N GLU A 76 10.83 6.83 19.43
CA GLU A 76 12.21 6.62 19.00
C GLU A 76 12.42 6.97 17.51
N PHE A 77 11.48 6.56 16.66
CA PHE A 77 11.49 6.92 15.24
C PHE A 77 11.44 8.45 15.04
N GLN A 78 10.65 9.15 15.84
CA GLN A 78 10.53 10.60 15.77
C GLN A 78 11.86 11.28 16.10
N LYS A 79 12.57 10.85 17.17
CA LYS A 79 13.90 11.36 17.52
C LYS A 79 14.90 11.20 16.36
N LEU A 80 14.91 10.04 15.69
CA LEU A 80 15.75 9.82 14.53
C LEU A 80 15.36 10.73 13.36
N SER A 81 14.06 10.98 13.17
CA SER A 81 13.52 11.81 12.11
C SER A 81 13.84 13.30 12.30
N ASP A 82 13.91 13.78 13.54
CA ASP A 82 14.24 15.18 13.86
C ASP A 82 15.70 15.53 13.54
N LEU A 83 16.58 14.52 13.51
CA LEU A 83 18.01 14.67 13.19
C LEU A 83 18.32 14.42 11.69
N ILE A 84 17.31 14.31 10.85
CA ILE A 84 17.48 13.90 9.46
C ILE A 84 18.19 14.95 8.61
N ILE A 85 19.16 14.51 7.80
CA ILE A 85 19.81 15.33 6.77
C ILE A 85 19.51 14.78 5.38
N TYR A 86 19.35 15.62 4.35
CA TYR A 86 19.09 15.20 2.98
C TYR A 86 20.41 14.93 2.26
N SER A 87 20.88 13.67 2.23
CA SER A 87 22.21 13.28 1.73
C SER A 87 22.18 12.00 0.88
N GLU A 88 22.81 12.06 -0.29
CA GLU A 88 22.97 10.88 -1.15
C GLU A 88 23.89 9.83 -0.50
N LYS A 89 24.94 10.24 0.21
CA LYS A 89 25.86 9.33 0.90
C LYS A 89 25.13 8.53 1.98
N VAL A 90 24.31 9.22 2.80
CA VAL A 90 23.50 8.57 3.85
C VAL A 90 22.49 7.60 3.20
N ARG A 91 21.83 8.01 2.11
CA ARG A 91 20.92 7.12 1.40
C ARG A 91 21.60 5.85 0.88
N LYS A 92 22.82 5.97 0.32
CA LYS A 92 23.57 4.81 -0.16
C LYS A 92 23.91 3.86 0.99
N ALA A 93 24.36 4.37 2.13
CA ALA A 93 24.65 3.59 3.30
C ALA A 93 23.38 2.86 3.81
N PHE A 94 22.28 3.58 3.99
CA PHE A 94 21.03 2.98 4.46
C PHE A 94 20.46 1.94 3.50
N LYS A 95 20.60 2.16 2.19
CA LYS A 95 20.20 1.17 1.18
C LYS A 95 21.03 -0.10 1.27
N GLN A 96 22.33 0.01 1.61
CA GLN A 96 23.20 -1.13 1.84
C GLN A 96 22.81 -1.87 3.12
N ASP A 97 22.64 -1.14 4.22
CA ASP A 97 22.20 -1.71 5.51
C ASP A 97 20.89 -2.52 5.38
N LEU A 98 19.91 -1.99 4.65
CA LEU A 98 18.62 -2.69 4.44
C LEU A 98 18.76 -4.03 3.72
N LYS A 99 19.83 -4.23 2.95
CA LYS A 99 20.13 -5.48 2.25
C LYS A 99 20.93 -6.45 3.11
N GLU A 100 21.89 -5.92 3.88
CA GLU A 100 22.90 -6.73 4.59
C GLU A 100 22.49 -7.08 6.01
N ILE A 101 21.76 -6.18 6.69
CA ILE A 101 21.33 -6.41 8.06
C ILE A 101 20.08 -7.31 8.04
N PRO A 102 20.15 -8.52 8.65
CA PRO A 102 19.00 -9.41 8.75
C PRO A 102 17.82 -8.75 9.47
N PHE A 103 16.62 -9.12 9.09
CA PHE A 103 15.43 -8.74 9.82
C PHE A 103 15.36 -9.50 11.13
N ASN A 104 15.14 -8.80 12.24
CA ASN A 104 14.95 -9.37 13.58
C ASN A 104 13.63 -8.83 14.15
N GLU A 105 12.62 -9.69 14.23
CA GLU A 105 11.28 -9.35 14.72
C GLU A 105 11.23 -9.16 16.24
N ASP A 106 12.14 -9.82 16.97
CA ASP A 106 12.16 -9.81 18.43
C ASP A 106 12.81 -8.56 19.02
N ASP A 107 13.55 -7.79 18.21
CA ASP A 107 14.25 -6.59 18.64
C ASP A 107 13.54 -5.32 18.16
N LYS A 108 12.77 -4.68 19.05
CA LYS A 108 12.06 -3.42 18.79
C LYS A 108 12.96 -2.34 18.20
N LEU A 109 14.17 -2.18 18.72
CA LEU A 109 15.11 -1.14 18.26
C LEU A 109 15.61 -1.43 16.84
N SER A 110 15.87 -2.70 16.53
CA SER A 110 16.20 -3.14 15.17
C SER A 110 15.07 -2.83 14.19
N ILE A 111 13.81 -3.06 14.57
CA ILE A 111 12.63 -2.72 13.77
C ILE A 111 12.55 -1.20 13.52
N VAL A 112 12.73 -0.37 14.56
CA VAL A 112 12.70 1.09 14.43
C VAL A 112 13.82 1.60 13.49
N HIS A 113 15.04 1.09 13.64
CA HIS A 113 16.14 1.45 12.76
C HIS A 113 15.90 1.03 11.32
N ARG A 114 15.35 -0.17 11.09
CA ARG A 114 14.95 -0.62 9.74
C ARG A 114 13.87 0.28 9.16
N ALA A 115 12.84 0.59 9.93
CA ALA A 115 11.76 1.49 9.55
C ALA A 115 12.30 2.87 9.13
N PHE A 116 13.19 3.45 9.93
CA PHE A 116 13.80 4.74 9.65
C PHE A 116 14.66 4.73 8.38
N LYS A 117 15.53 3.73 8.23
CA LYS A 117 16.36 3.58 7.02
C LYS A 117 15.50 3.40 5.76
N PHE A 118 14.46 2.56 5.84
CA PHE A 118 13.52 2.36 4.73
C PHE A 118 12.77 3.64 4.38
N PHE A 119 12.19 4.32 5.37
CA PHE A 119 11.52 5.61 5.20
C PHE A 119 12.45 6.62 4.52
N TYR A 120 13.68 6.76 5.01
CA TYR A 120 14.68 7.67 4.46
C TYR A 120 15.01 7.35 2.99
N VAL A 121 15.34 6.09 2.69
CA VAL A 121 15.67 5.63 1.33
C VAL A 121 14.49 5.87 0.39
N ASN A 122 13.28 5.57 0.83
CA ASN A 122 12.06 5.77 0.06
C ASN A 122 11.82 7.26 -0.23
N ARG A 123 11.86 8.11 0.79
CA ARG A 123 11.57 9.56 0.66
C ARG A 123 12.62 10.33 -0.13
N THR A 124 13.87 9.88 -0.16
CA THR A 124 14.97 10.48 -0.94
C THR A 124 15.10 9.88 -2.34
N SER A 125 14.29 8.90 -2.70
CA SER A 125 14.26 8.25 -4.01
C SER A 125 13.26 8.90 -4.95
N ARG A 126 13.55 8.88 -6.26
CA ARG A 126 12.56 9.24 -7.29
C ARG A 126 11.43 8.20 -7.28
N ASN A 127 10.20 8.65 -7.03
CA ASN A 127 9.01 7.79 -6.94
C ASN A 127 9.13 6.63 -5.93
N GLY A 128 9.96 6.78 -4.90
CA GLY A 128 10.13 5.77 -3.83
C GLY A 128 11.10 4.63 -4.14
N ILE A 129 11.46 4.39 -5.39
CA ILE A 129 12.25 3.22 -5.83
C ILE A 129 13.47 3.58 -6.68
N GLY A 130 13.49 4.75 -7.31
CA GLY A 130 14.55 5.18 -8.23
C GLY A 130 15.83 5.64 -7.54
N GLY A 131 16.68 6.33 -8.31
CA GLY A 131 17.89 6.98 -7.79
C GLY A 131 17.61 8.11 -6.83
N PHE A 132 18.66 8.67 -6.22
CA PHE A 132 18.57 9.85 -5.37
C PHE A 132 17.89 11.00 -6.14
N SER A 133 16.91 11.66 -5.53
CA SER A 133 16.10 12.67 -6.19
C SER A 133 16.43 14.06 -5.63
N ILE A 134 16.92 14.94 -6.50
CA ILE A 134 17.08 16.36 -6.18
C ILE A 134 16.09 17.15 -7.02
N ASN A 135 15.22 17.91 -6.36
CA ASN A 135 14.33 18.86 -7.01
C ASN A 135 14.73 20.28 -6.58
N THR A 136 15.23 21.05 -7.53
CA THR A 136 15.76 22.41 -7.31
C THR A 136 14.69 23.49 -7.26
N CYS A 137 13.40 23.16 -7.50
CA CYS A 137 12.31 24.11 -7.26
C CYS A 137 12.32 24.56 -5.80
N ILE A 138 12.08 25.84 -5.57
CA ILE A 138 12.08 26.43 -4.24
C ILE A 138 10.70 26.26 -3.61
N ARG A 139 10.68 25.73 -2.38
CA ARG A 139 9.49 25.66 -1.52
C ARG A 139 9.94 25.88 -0.07
N ARG A 140 9.23 26.75 0.67
CA ARG A 140 9.59 27.09 2.07
C ARG A 140 11.05 27.58 2.21
N ASN A 141 11.53 28.34 1.23
CA ASN A 141 12.92 28.87 1.15
C ASN A 141 14.01 27.77 1.17
N MET A 142 13.70 26.59 0.66
CA MET A 142 14.61 25.44 0.52
C MET A 142 14.28 24.65 -0.75
N SER A 143 15.10 23.63 -1.07
CA SER A 143 14.78 22.74 -2.18
C SER A 143 13.45 22.01 -1.92
N LYS A 144 12.67 21.79 -2.97
CA LYS A 144 11.39 21.07 -2.86
C LYS A 144 11.60 19.66 -2.26
N SER A 145 12.71 19.00 -2.56
CA SER A 145 13.04 17.68 -1.98
C SER A 145 13.14 17.72 -0.46
N CYS A 146 13.89 18.69 0.09
CA CYS A 146 13.99 18.88 1.54
C CYS A 146 12.63 19.27 2.15
N SER A 147 11.93 20.20 1.52
CA SER A 147 10.61 20.63 1.97
C SER A 147 9.58 19.49 2.01
N ASP A 148 9.58 18.62 1.02
CA ASP A 148 8.67 17.47 0.97
C ASP A 148 9.02 16.43 2.06
N MET A 149 10.31 16.24 2.37
CA MET A 149 10.76 15.40 3.48
C MET A 149 10.27 15.95 4.82
N LEU A 150 10.57 17.23 5.10
CA LEU A 150 10.14 17.88 6.34
C LEU A 150 8.62 17.86 6.49
N SER A 151 7.87 18.19 5.43
CA SER A 151 6.40 18.14 5.49
C SER A 151 5.86 16.74 5.79
N THR A 152 6.59 15.68 5.40
CA THR A 152 6.20 14.31 5.74
C THR A 152 6.47 14.04 7.22
N ILE A 153 7.65 14.44 7.74
CA ILE A 153 8.01 14.27 9.16
C ILE A 153 7.03 15.04 10.05
N GLU A 154 6.70 16.28 9.71
CA GLU A 154 5.71 17.11 10.42
C GLU A 154 4.31 16.44 10.46
N GLY A 155 3.99 15.61 9.49
CA GLY A 155 2.72 14.87 9.44
C GLY A 155 2.71 13.54 10.21
N LEU A 156 3.87 13.03 10.65
CA LEU A 156 3.98 11.71 11.30
C LEU A 156 3.19 11.60 12.62
N PRO A 157 3.15 12.59 13.53
CA PRO A 157 2.35 12.49 14.75
C PRO A 157 0.86 12.24 14.45
N LYS A 158 0.28 13.02 13.54
CA LYS A 158 -1.12 12.83 13.13
C LYS A 158 -1.35 11.48 12.47
N LEU A 159 -0.36 10.95 11.74
CA LEU A 159 -0.43 9.63 11.14
C LEU A 159 -0.35 8.53 12.21
N HIS A 160 0.51 8.66 13.22
CA HIS A 160 0.58 7.78 14.37
C HIS A 160 -0.77 7.70 15.09
N ASP A 161 -1.40 8.84 15.40
CA ASP A 161 -2.73 8.89 16.03
C ASP A 161 -3.77 8.11 15.21
N ARG A 162 -3.76 8.28 13.87
CA ARG A 162 -4.66 7.55 12.97
C ARG A 162 -4.40 6.04 12.97
N LEU A 163 -3.14 5.63 13.00
CA LEU A 163 -2.74 4.24 12.90
C LEU A 163 -2.75 3.49 14.23
N SER A 164 -2.78 4.16 15.38
CA SER A 164 -2.65 3.57 16.72
C SER A 164 -3.65 2.44 17.05
N LYS A 165 -4.75 2.35 16.28
CA LYS A 165 -5.78 1.31 16.42
C LYS A 165 -5.70 0.23 15.33
N VAL A 166 -4.76 0.33 14.40
CA VAL A 166 -4.58 -0.63 13.29
C VAL A 166 -3.76 -1.81 13.78
N ILE A 167 -4.24 -3.02 13.49
CA ILE A 167 -3.49 -4.25 13.72
C ILE A 167 -2.53 -4.44 12.55
N VAL A 168 -1.23 -4.51 12.83
CA VAL A 168 -0.19 -4.67 11.81
C VAL A 168 0.35 -6.10 11.87
N THR A 169 0.33 -6.79 10.72
CA THR A 169 0.81 -8.18 10.57
C THR A 169 1.82 -8.28 9.43
N ASN A 170 2.68 -9.31 9.49
CA ASN A 170 3.68 -9.64 8.47
C ASN A 170 3.57 -11.12 8.12
N GLN A 171 2.63 -11.45 7.26
CA GLN A 171 2.38 -12.82 6.85
C GLN A 171 1.97 -12.88 5.36
N ASP A 172 1.92 -14.09 4.83
CA ASP A 172 1.40 -14.33 3.48
C ASP A 172 -0.04 -13.78 3.35
N GLY A 173 -0.24 -12.86 2.40
CA GLY A 173 -1.53 -12.20 2.18
C GLY A 173 -2.63 -13.17 1.74
N ILE A 174 -2.29 -14.24 0.99
CA ILE A 174 -3.25 -15.27 0.57
C ILE A 174 -3.73 -16.06 1.80
N LYS A 175 -2.81 -16.45 2.70
CA LYS A 175 -3.19 -17.11 3.96
C LYS A 175 -4.07 -16.22 4.83
N LEU A 176 -3.81 -14.91 4.83
CA LEU A 176 -4.63 -13.96 5.57
C LEU A 176 -6.04 -13.89 4.98
N ILE A 177 -6.18 -13.82 3.65
CA ILE A 177 -7.48 -13.88 2.95
C ILE A 177 -8.23 -15.15 3.33
N ASN A 178 -7.59 -16.31 3.17
CA ASN A 178 -8.20 -17.60 3.49
C ASN A 178 -8.73 -17.66 4.93
N LYS A 179 -7.92 -17.18 5.90
CA LYS A 179 -8.29 -17.13 7.32
C LYS A 179 -9.59 -16.37 7.59
N TYR A 180 -9.85 -15.31 6.85
CA TYR A 180 -11.00 -14.42 7.07
C TYR A 180 -12.11 -14.59 6.03
N SER A 181 -11.88 -15.32 4.94
CA SER A 181 -12.77 -15.44 3.76
C SER A 181 -14.19 -15.90 4.09
N GLN A 182 -14.39 -16.71 5.15
CA GLN A 182 -15.69 -17.25 5.50
C GLN A 182 -16.51 -16.37 6.46
N ARG A 183 -16.02 -15.19 6.82
CA ARG A 183 -16.69 -14.25 7.75
C ARG A 183 -17.43 -13.16 6.98
N GLU A 184 -18.75 -13.12 7.06
CA GLU A 184 -19.60 -12.14 6.37
C GLU A 184 -19.45 -10.69 6.89
N ASP A 185 -18.96 -10.52 8.14
CA ASP A 185 -18.70 -9.23 8.77
C ASP A 185 -17.32 -8.63 8.40
N VAL A 186 -16.60 -9.25 7.45
CA VAL A 186 -15.30 -8.82 6.97
C VAL A 186 -15.41 -8.20 5.58
N PHE A 187 -14.62 -7.15 5.36
CA PHE A 187 -14.35 -6.58 4.06
C PHE A 187 -12.84 -6.59 3.77
N ILE A 188 -12.44 -7.18 2.66
CA ILE A 188 -11.06 -7.25 2.20
C ILE A 188 -10.89 -6.36 0.97
N TYR A 189 -9.94 -5.42 1.04
CA TYR A 189 -9.43 -4.74 -0.14
C TYR A 189 -8.07 -5.32 -0.51
N ALA A 190 -8.01 -6.02 -1.63
CA ALA A 190 -6.80 -6.67 -2.12
C ALA A 190 -6.20 -5.91 -3.31
N ASP A 191 -4.95 -5.46 -3.16
CA ASP A 191 -4.12 -4.87 -4.23
C ASP A 191 -2.83 -5.71 -4.38
N PRO A 192 -2.93 -6.96 -4.87
CA PRO A 192 -1.81 -7.89 -4.95
C PRO A 192 -0.77 -7.42 -5.96
N PRO A 193 0.47 -7.94 -5.93
CA PRO A 193 1.40 -7.79 -7.04
C PRO A 193 0.72 -8.24 -8.34
N TYR A 194 0.67 -7.36 -9.35
CA TYR A 194 -0.09 -7.62 -10.56
C TYR A 194 0.52 -8.75 -11.37
N HIS A 195 -0.33 -9.50 -12.06
CA HIS A 195 0.05 -10.65 -12.87
C HIS A 195 1.17 -10.30 -13.86
N GLN A 196 2.15 -11.18 -14.02
CA GLN A 196 3.36 -10.92 -14.82
C GLN A 196 3.05 -10.56 -16.28
N SER A 197 2.00 -11.14 -16.87
CA SER A 197 1.55 -10.83 -18.25
C SER A 197 1.15 -9.37 -18.47
N THR A 198 0.84 -8.63 -17.40
CA THR A 198 0.37 -7.24 -17.47
C THR A 198 1.46 -6.19 -17.25
N ARG A 199 2.69 -6.62 -16.96
CA ARG A 199 3.82 -5.75 -16.62
C ARG A 199 4.99 -5.93 -17.58
N THR A 200 5.72 -4.84 -17.80
CA THR A 200 6.96 -4.83 -18.58
C THR A 200 8.22 -5.03 -17.71
N GLU A 201 8.11 -4.79 -16.40
CA GLU A 201 9.25 -4.87 -15.47
C GLU A 201 8.78 -5.35 -14.10
N THR A 202 9.57 -6.21 -13.46
CA THR A 202 9.39 -6.61 -12.06
C THR A 202 10.01 -5.54 -11.16
N ARG A 203 9.16 -4.80 -10.41
CA ARG A 203 9.60 -3.73 -9.50
C ARG A 203 9.15 -3.94 -8.06
N TYR A 204 8.46 -5.04 -7.79
CA TYR A 204 8.11 -5.44 -6.43
C TYR A 204 9.28 -6.16 -5.78
N ASN A 205 9.53 -5.88 -4.50
CA ASN A 205 10.53 -6.63 -3.73
C ASN A 205 10.07 -8.07 -3.49
N ILE A 206 8.75 -8.26 -3.39
CA ILE A 206 8.07 -9.55 -3.23
C ILE A 206 7.04 -9.64 -4.34
N ASP A 207 7.10 -10.69 -5.11
CA ASP A 207 6.23 -10.94 -6.25
C ASP A 207 5.41 -12.21 -6.03
N MET A 208 4.35 -12.38 -6.80
CA MET A 208 3.52 -13.59 -6.84
C MET A 208 3.79 -14.34 -8.13
N ASN A 209 4.06 -15.63 -8.04
CA ASN A 209 4.14 -16.51 -9.20
C ASN A 209 2.72 -16.91 -9.68
N ASP A 210 2.64 -17.62 -10.81
CA ASP A 210 1.36 -17.97 -11.42
C ASP A 210 0.52 -18.90 -10.51
N GLU A 211 1.15 -19.85 -9.80
CA GLU A 211 0.46 -20.72 -8.85
C GLU A 211 -0.12 -19.96 -7.65
N GLU A 212 0.61 -18.96 -7.17
CA GLU A 212 0.13 -18.06 -6.10
C GLU A 212 -1.02 -17.17 -6.59
N GLN A 213 -0.95 -16.69 -7.84
CA GLN A 213 -2.05 -15.93 -8.46
C GLN A 213 -3.32 -16.78 -8.60
N GLU A 214 -3.20 -18.04 -9.02
CA GLU A 214 -4.32 -18.96 -9.10
C GLU A 214 -4.93 -19.24 -7.73
N ARG A 215 -4.11 -19.53 -6.72
CA ARG A 215 -4.58 -19.72 -5.33
C ARG A 215 -5.27 -18.48 -4.77
N PHE A 216 -4.73 -17.29 -5.04
CA PHE A 216 -5.36 -16.03 -4.68
C PHE A 216 -6.76 -15.90 -5.28
N ILE A 217 -6.92 -16.19 -6.58
CA ILE A 217 -8.21 -16.15 -7.27
C ILE A 217 -9.17 -17.17 -6.68
N ASP A 218 -8.70 -18.41 -6.42
CA ASP A 218 -9.50 -19.47 -5.81
C ASP A 218 -10.05 -19.07 -4.44
N ASP A 219 -9.19 -18.53 -3.57
CA ASP A 219 -9.60 -18.08 -2.24
C ASP A 219 -10.60 -16.93 -2.31
N CYS A 220 -10.43 -16.02 -3.29
CA CYS A 220 -11.38 -14.92 -3.50
C CYS A 220 -12.75 -15.41 -4.01
N VAL A 221 -12.76 -16.32 -4.97
CA VAL A 221 -14.01 -16.88 -5.55
C VAL A 221 -14.82 -17.63 -4.49
N ASN A 222 -14.14 -18.35 -3.59
CA ASN A 222 -14.80 -19.15 -2.53
C ASN A 222 -15.14 -18.34 -1.26
N ALA A 223 -14.86 -17.03 -1.26
CA ALA A 223 -15.08 -16.21 -0.09
C ALA A 223 -16.54 -15.82 0.12
N LYS A 224 -16.98 -15.82 1.39
CA LYS A 224 -18.27 -15.28 1.85
C LYS A 224 -18.15 -13.82 2.31
N CYS A 225 -16.94 -13.41 2.70
CA CYS A 225 -16.68 -12.01 3.02
C CYS A 225 -16.79 -11.13 1.77
N LYS A 226 -16.95 -9.82 1.98
CA LYS A 226 -16.90 -8.86 0.88
C LYS A 226 -15.46 -8.68 0.43
N ILE A 227 -15.20 -8.78 -0.87
CA ILE A 227 -13.86 -8.60 -1.44
C ILE A 227 -13.92 -7.57 -2.58
N LEU A 228 -12.99 -6.63 -2.56
CA LEU A 228 -12.68 -5.71 -3.64
C LEU A 228 -11.23 -5.91 -4.06
N ILE A 229 -11.00 -6.26 -5.31
CA ILE A 229 -9.67 -6.53 -5.86
C ILE A 229 -9.31 -5.42 -6.85
N SER A 230 -8.09 -4.87 -6.79
CA SER A 230 -7.55 -3.99 -7.82
C SER A 230 -6.48 -4.70 -8.64
N GLY A 231 -6.43 -4.40 -9.95
CA GLY A 231 -5.48 -5.00 -10.85
C GLY A 231 -5.60 -4.52 -12.29
N TYR A 232 -4.75 -5.06 -13.18
CA TYR A 232 -4.90 -4.87 -14.61
C TYR A 232 -5.70 -6.02 -15.23
N ASP A 233 -6.44 -5.69 -16.30
CA ASP A 233 -7.20 -6.68 -17.05
C ASP A 233 -6.27 -7.77 -17.63
N CYS A 234 -6.52 -9.03 -17.30
CA CYS A 234 -5.80 -10.19 -17.81
C CYS A 234 -6.67 -11.45 -17.83
N ASP A 235 -6.23 -12.46 -18.59
CA ASP A 235 -6.99 -13.69 -18.75
C ASP A 235 -7.20 -14.45 -17.43
N ALA A 236 -6.20 -14.44 -16.53
CA ALA A 236 -6.31 -15.08 -15.23
C ALA A 236 -7.49 -14.54 -14.39
N TYR A 237 -7.79 -13.24 -14.49
CA TYR A 237 -8.85 -12.61 -13.70
C TYR A 237 -10.25 -12.74 -14.33
N LYS A 238 -10.38 -13.26 -15.56
CA LYS A 238 -11.70 -13.60 -16.16
C LYS A 238 -12.49 -14.58 -15.29
N ARG A 239 -11.77 -15.46 -14.59
CA ARG A 239 -12.37 -16.41 -13.68
C ARG A 239 -13.15 -15.75 -12.52
N LEU A 240 -12.76 -14.55 -12.08
CA LEU A 240 -13.55 -13.77 -11.12
C LEU A 240 -14.91 -13.40 -11.73
N GLU A 241 -14.94 -12.90 -12.97
CA GLU A 241 -16.17 -12.51 -13.68
C GLU A 241 -17.08 -13.72 -13.93
N GLU A 242 -16.51 -14.87 -14.32
CA GLU A 242 -17.23 -16.14 -14.51
C GLU A 242 -17.87 -16.65 -13.21
N ASN A 243 -17.35 -16.24 -12.04
CA ASN A 243 -17.89 -16.56 -10.72
C ASN A 243 -18.67 -15.39 -10.08
N GLY A 244 -19.18 -14.46 -10.90
CA GLY A 244 -20.14 -13.46 -10.48
C GLY A 244 -19.54 -12.16 -9.88
N PHE A 245 -18.23 -11.96 -9.98
CA PHE A 245 -17.64 -10.66 -9.61
C PHE A 245 -18.01 -9.60 -10.65
N ILE A 246 -18.37 -8.44 -10.13
CA ILE A 246 -18.64 -7.25 -10.94
C ILE A 246 -17.33 -6.55 -11.24
N LYS A 247 -17.06 -6.28 -12.53
CA LYS A 247 -15.85 -5.61 -13.01
C LYS A 247 -16.10 -4.18 -13.36
N ILE A 248 -15.30 -3.28 -12.78
CA ILE A 248 -15.29 -1.85 -13.11
C ILE A 248 -13.94 -1.49 -13.74
N LYS A 249 -13.96 -0.70 -14.81
CA LYS A 249 -12.75 -0.25 -15.53
C LYS A 249 -12.52 1.24 -15.35
N PHE A 250 -11.25 1.61 -15.08
CA PHE A 250 -10.80 3.00 -15.02
C PHE A 250 -9.67 3.23 -16.01
N VAL A 251 -9.78 4.26 -16.81
CA VAL A 251 -8.65 4.75 -17.61
C VAL A 251 -7.74 5.57 -16.70
N VAL A 252 -6.48 5.15 -16.58
CA VAL A 252 -5.45 5.84 -15.80
C VAL A 252 -4.42 6.41 -16.77
N HIS A 253 -4.33 7.73 -16.83
CA HIS A 253 -3.30 8.41 -17.61
C HIS A 253 -1.95 8.29 -16.88
N THR A 254 -0.99 7.57 -17.46
CA THR A 254 0.35 7.46 -16.87
C THR A 254 1.10 8.77 -17.01
N MET A 255 1.54 9.35 -15.88
CA MET A 255 2.33 10.60 -15.83
C MET A 255 3.82 10.39 -16.15
N SER A 256 4.28 9.14 -16.30
CA SER A 256 5.68 8.78 -16.55
C SER A 256 5.87 8.20 -17.95
N GLY A 257 6.61 8.88 -18.78
CA GLY A 257 6.98 8.50 -20.15
C GLY A 257 7.16 9.71 -21.06
N ASP A 258 7.93 9.57 -22.13
CA ASP A 258 8.04 10.59 -23.18
C ASP A 258 6.66 10.84 -23.79
N HIS A 259 6.37 12.10 -24.15
CA HIS A 259 5.07 12.55 -24.68
C HIS A 259 4.57 11.73 -25.89
N LYS A 260 5.43 10.95 -26.55
CA LYS A 260 5.10 10.15 -27.74
C LYS A 260 4.68 8.69 -27.47
N THR A 261 4.79 8.20 -26.22
CA THR A 261 4.55 6.79 -25.87
C THR A 261 3.60 6.57 -24.70
N LYS A 262 2.79 7.57 -24.34
CA LYS A 262 1.77 7.42 -23.30
C LYS A 262 0.71 6.43 -23.76
N LYS A 263 0.79 5.19 -23.28
CA LYS A 263 -0.33 4.25 -23.35
C LYS A 263 -1.18 4.45 -22.11
N ASP A 264 -2.46 4.73 -22.29
CA ASP A 264 -3.43 4.69 -21.21
C ASP A 264 -3.45 3.27 -20.65
N LYS A 265 -3.30 3.14 -19.33
CA LYS A 265 -3.47 1.87 -18.64
C LYS A 265 -4.89 1.79 -18.11
N VAL A 266 -5.50 0.63 -18.28
CA VAL A 266 -6.84 0.36 -17.75
C VAL A 266 -6.65 -0.36 -16.41
N GLU A 267 -6.92 0.35 -15.33
CA GLU A 267 -7.02 -0.22 -13.99
C GLU A 267 -8.42 -0.81 -13.82
N CYS A 268 -8.52 -1.98 -13.25
CA CYS A 268 -9.79 -2.66 -12.99
C CYS A 268 -10.01 -2.88 -11.52
N LEU A 269 -11.28 -2.87 -11.11
CA LEU A 269 -11.73 -3.38 -9.83
C LEU A 269 -12.68 -4.55 -10.07
N TRP A 270 -12.57 -5.60 -9.25
CA TRP A 270 -13.50 -6.72 -9.19
C TRP A 270 -14.07 -6.82 -7.78
N MET A 271 -15.39 -6.95 -7.67
CA MET A 271 -16.08 -7.06 -6.38
C MET A 271 -17.15 -8.15 -6.40
N ASN A 272 -17.28 -8.89 -5.29
CA ASN A 272 -18.27 -9.96 -5.13
C ASN A 272 -19.58 -9.50 -4.45
N TYR A 273 -19.82 -8.19 -4.41
CA TYR A 273 -21.00 -7.56 -3.81
C TYR A 273 -21.49 -6.40 -4.69
N LYS A 274 -22.73 -5.98 -4.50
CA LYS A 274 -23.31 -4.81 -5.17
C LYS A 274 -23.04 -3.54 -4.34
N THR A 275 -22.90 -2.42 -5.04
CA THR A 275 -22.74 -1.09 -4.44
C THR A 275 -23.97 -0.22 -4.74
N GLU A 276 -24.20 0.83 -3.95
CA GLU A 276 -25.30 1.79 -4.17
C GLU A 276 -25.17 2.57 -5.51
N LEU A 277 -24.02 2.50 -6.17
CA LEU A 277 -23.80 3.17 -7.48
C LEU A 277 -24.46 2.42 -8.64
N GLU A 278 -24.76 1.13 -8.49
CA GLU A 278 -25.41 0.33 -9.54
C GLU A 278 -26.92 0.56 -9.62
N ASP A 279 -27.53 1.15 -8.55
CA ASP A 279 -28.95 1.46 -8.53
C ASP A 279 -29.29 2.77 -9.27
N VAL A 280 -28.29 3.52 -9.76
CA VAL A 280 -28.47 4.83 -10.42
C VAL A 280 -28.47 4.73 -11.95
N ASP A 281 -27.99 3.63 -12.52
CA ASP A 281 -27.90 3.41 -13.99
C ASP A 281 -28.95 2.45 -14.55
N ASN A 282 -30.07 2.19 -13.81
CA ASN A 282 -31.26 1.46 -14.30
C ASN A 282 -32.47 2.36 -14.45
#